data_7c585d1be3c05fc4f213d955e53a67fe
#
_entry.id   7c585d1be3c05fc4f213d955e53a67fe
#
_cell.length_a   1.000
_cell.length_b   1.000
_cell.length_c   1.000
_cell.angle_alpha   90.00
_cell.angle_beta   90.00
_cell.angle_gamma   90.00
#
_symmetry.space_group_name_H-M   'P 1'
#
loop_
_entity.id
_entity.type
_entity.pdbx_description
1 polymer ?
#
loop_
_entity_poly.entity_id
_entity_poly.type
_entity_poly.pdbx_seq_one_letter_code
_entity_poly.pdbx_strand_id
1 'polypeptide(L)'
;TFVVVVGAGTIGSSVVRLLISLGAKKIQVIDISENNLVELIRDIRSSEFDIVTEIETYAMDCGSEEFARYFKQQSSIDYLLNFSALKHVRSERDVFTLKRLIDVNIINSVNLLNLAEEKGCKKYFCVSTDKATNPVSMMGASKLLMEKFILSQQLRVKVSTARFANVAFSDGSLLFGFEHRLNKKQPLAIPTDIRRFFVTPEEAGQLCVLSCLIAGDKEILFPKINNEFKDISLVEIASKYLRLKGFEPASFDSENVAKES
;
A
#
# COMPACT_ATOMS: atom_id res chain seq x y z
N THR A 1 -11.28 -19.62 5.72
CA THR A 1 -10.79 -18.43 6.43
C THR A 1 -11.59 -17.19 6.06
N PHE A 2 -11.86 -16.34 7.05
CA PHE A 2 -12.49 -15.04 6.87
C PHE A 2 -11.46 -13.94 7.10
N VAL A 3 -11.24 -13.11 6.08
CA VAL A 3 -10.23 -12.06 6.06
C VAL A 3 -10.90 -10.70 5.86
N VAL A 4 -10.53 -9.71 6.67
CA VAL A 4 -10.89 -8.31 6.45
C VAL A 4 -9.64 -7.56 5.95
N VAL A 5 -9.77 -6.94 4.79
CA VAL A 5 -8.72 -6.14 4.14
C VAL A 5 -9.15 -4.68 4.17
N VAL A 6 -8.36 -3.83 4.82
CA VAL A 6 -8.58 -2.38 4.88
C VAL A 6 -7.62 -1.69 3.91
N GLY A 7 -8.16 -1.01 2.91
CA GLY A 7 -7.44 -0.36 1.83
C GLY A 7 -7.42 -1.19 0.54
N ALA A 8 -8.13 -0.73 -0.48
CA ALA A 8 -8.25 -1.32 -1.82
C ALA A 8 -7.39 -0.61 -2.88
N GLY A 9 -6.33 0.09 -2.45
CA GLY A 9 -5.33 0.65 -3.36
C GLY A 9 -4.46 -0.44 -3.99
N THR A 10 -3.43 -0.06 -4.74
CA THR A 10 -2.57 -0.95 -5.53
C THR A 10 -2.13 -2.22 -4.78
N ILE A 11 -1.64 -2.09 -3.53
CA ILE A 11 -1.15 -3.24 -2.75
C ILE A 11 -2.31 -4.07 -2.20
N GLY A 12 -3.32 -3.41 -1.62
CA GLY A 12 -4.50 -4.11 -1.06
C GLY A 12 -5.23 -4.93 -2.12
N SER A 13 -5.38 -4.38 -3.33
CA SER A 13 -5.99 -5.10 -4.46
C SER A 13 -5.14 -6.32 -4.90
N SER A 14 -3.81 -6.18 -4.93
CA SER A 14 -2.91 -7.31 -5.20
C SER A 14 -3.04 -8.41 -4.13
N VAL A 15 -3.13 -8.01 -2.86
CA VAL A 15 -3.33 -8.96 -1.75
C VAL A 15 -4.68 -9.67 -1.83
N VAL A 16 -5.76 -8.96 -2.17
CA VAL A 16 -7.09 -9.59 -2.35
C VAL A 16 -7.05 -10.66 -3.43
N ARG A 17 -6.43 -10.39 -4.58
CA ARG A 17 -6.25 -11.41 -5.65
C ARG A 17 -5.47 -12.63 -5.17
N LEU A 18 -4.39 -12.42 -4.42
CA LEU A 18 -3.62 -13.52 -3.84
C LEU A 18 -4.43 -14.32 -2.82
N LEU A 19 -5.22 -13.68 -1.97
CA LEU A 19 -6.07 -14.37 -1.00
C LEU A 19 -7.15 -15.22 -1.69
N ILE A 20 -7.70 -14.76 -2.81
CA ILE A 20 -8.62 -15.54 -3.64
C ILE A 20 -7.92 -16.79 -4.17
N SER A 21 -6.73 -16.63 -4.77
CA SER A 21 -5.96 -17.76 -5.32
C SER A 21 -5.52 -18.77 -4.25
N LEU A 22 -5.34 -18.32 -3.01
CA LEU A 22 -5.06 -19.16 -1.85
C LEU A 22 -6.30 -19.81 -1.21
N GLY A 23 -7.48 -19.60 -1.76
CA GLY A 23 -8.72 -20.22 -1.33
C GLY A 23 -9.29 -19.65 -0.03
N ALA A 24 -9.17 -18.34 0.21
CA ALA A 24 -9.91 -17.68 1.28
C ALA A 24 -11.42 -17.90 1.08
N LYS A 25 -12.15 -18.25 2.16
CA LYS A 25 -13.59 -18.50 2.05
C LYS A 25 -14.40 -17.22 1.91
N LYS A 26 -14.03 -16.21 2.71
CA LYS A 26 -14.68 -14.90 2.72
C LYS A 26 -13.65 -13.80 2.84
N ILE A 27 -13.82 -12.77 2.03
CA ILE A 27 -13.00 -11.54 2.07
C ILE A 27 -13.95 -10.35 2.14
N GLN A 28 -13.76 -9.50 3.14
CA GLN A 28 -14.38 -8.18 3.19
C GLN A 28 -13.34 -7.13 2.92
N VAL A 29 -13.60 -6.23 1.97
CA VAL A 29 -12.69 -5.15 1.59
C VAL A 29 -13.31 -3.82 1.97
N ILE A 30 -12.58 -3.04 2.75
CA ILE A 30 -12.99 -1.73 3.24
C ILE A 30 -12.06 -0.67 2.64
N ASP A 31 -12.60 0.35 2.01
CA ASP A 31 -11.85 1.52 1.55
C ASP A 31 -12.73 2.77 1.65
N ILE A 32 -12.14 3.92 1.90
CA ILE A 32 -12.83 5.19 1.87
C ILE A 32 -13.21 5.60 0.43
N SER A 33 -12.47 5.10 -0.56
CA SER A 33 -12.70 5.35 -1.97
C SER A 33 -13.61 4.27 -2.57
N GLU A 34 -14.85 4.64 -2.87
CA GLU A 34 -15.78 3.78 -3.62
C GLU A 34 -15.18 3.36 -4.97
N ASN A 35 -14.47 4.26 -5.66
CA ASN A 35 -13.84 3.96 -6.96
C ASN A 35 -12.83 2.81 -6.86
N ASN A 36 -12.00 2.78 -5.82
CA ASN A 36 -11.05 1.68 -5.62
C ASN A 36 -11.77 0.33 -5.47
N LEU A 37 -12.87 0.32 -4.73
CA LEU A 37 -13.67 -0.89 -4.52
C LEU A 37 -14.33 -1.37 -5.82
N VAL A 38 -14.91 -0.44 -6.58
CA VAL A 38 -15.55 -0.75 -7.88
C VAL A 38 -14.54 -1.30 -8.87
N GLU A 39 -13.36 -0.68 -9.00
CA GLU A 39 -12.31 -1.15 -9.90
C GLU A 39 -11.76 -2.51 -9.46
N LEU A 40 -11.57 -2.74 -8.17
CA LEU A 40 -11.17 -4.05 -7.66
C LEU A 40 -12.18 -5.15 -8.06
N ILE A 41 -13.48 -4.91 -7.89
CA ILE A 41 -14.51 -5.90 -8.23
C ILE A 41 -14.61 -6.12 -9.75
N ARG A 42 -14.46 -5.06 -10.56
CA ARG A 42 -14.42 -5.19 -12.03
C ARG A 42 -13.23 -6.04 -12.47
N ASP A 43 -12.05 -5.76 -11.93
CA ASP A 43 -10.83 -6.51 -12.21
C ASP A 43 -10.96 -7.99 -11.83
N ILE A 44 -11.48 -8.29 -10.65
CA ILE A 44 -11.72 -9.66 -10.19
C ILE A 44 -12.71 -10.38 -11.13
N ARG A 45 -13.82 -9.74 -11.51
CA ARG A 45 -14.83 -10.33 -12.40
C ARG A 45 -14.33 -10.54 -13.83
N SER A 46 -13.36 -9.75 -14.27
CA SER A 46 -12.74 -9.86 -15.60
C SER A 46 -11.58 -10.86 -15.63
N SER A 47 -11.18 -11.39 -14.47
CA SER A 47 -10.12 -12.39 -14.38
C SER A 47 -10.66 -13.79 -14.70
N GLU A 48 -9.78 -14.68 -15.15
CA GLU A 48 -10.11 -16.09 -15.45
C GLU A 48 -10.23 -16.98 -14.21
N PHE A 49 -10.26 -16.40 -13.00
CA PHE A 49 -10.37 -17.18 -11.78
C PHE A 49 -11.78 -17.73 -11.57
N ASP A 50 -11.85 -19.01 -11.28
CA ASP A 50 -13.08 -19.64 -10.74
C ASP A 50 -13.27 -19.15 -9.29
N ILE A 51 -14.09 -18.10 -9.11
CA ILE A 51 -14.22 -17.40 -7.84
C ILE A 51 -15.20 -18.15 -6.94
N VAL A 52 -14.66 -18.98 -6.06
CA VAL A 52 -15.42 -19.64 -4.97
C VAL A 52 -15.46 -18.76 -3.70
N THR A 53 -14.60 -17.75 -3.62
CA THR A 53 -14.47 -16.83 -2.48
C THR A 53 -15.67 -15.89 -2.42
N GLU A 54 -16.34 -15.79 -1.28
CA GLU A 54 -17.34 -14.75 -1.00
C GLU A 54 -16.62 -13.41 -0.81
N ILE A 55 -16.95 -12.40 -1.64
CA ILE A 55 -16.31 -11.09 -1.60
C ILE A 55 -17.37 -10.02 -1.34
N GLU A 56 -17.16 -9.24 -0.30
CA GLU A 56 -18.00 -8.09 0.06
C GLU A 56 -17.14 -6.81 0.12
N THR A 57 -17.69 -5.69 -0.32
CA THR A 57 -17.00 -4.40 -0.30
C THR A 57 -17.81 -3.34 0.41
N TYR A 58 -17.14 -2.49 1.20
CA TYR A 58 -17.80 -1.43 1.96
C TYR A 58 -17.02 -0.13 1.88
N ALA A 59 -17.66 0.92 1.37
CA ALA A 59 -17.09 2.27 1.31
C ALA A 59 -17.21 2.92 2.70
N MET A 60 -16.16 2.77 3.53
CA MET A 60 -16.12 3.30 4.90
C MET A 60 -14.71 3.79 5.28
N ASP A 61 -14.63 4.82 6.11
CA ASP A 61 -13.39 5.18 6.80
C ASP A 61 -13.14 4.20 7.96
N CYS A 62 -12.03 3.46 7.91
CA CYS A 62 -11.66 2.50 8.95
C CYS A 62 -11.37 3.16 10.32
N GLY A 63 -11.20 4.48 10.38
CA GLY A 63 -11.07 5.25 11.62
C GLY A 63 -12.40 5.73 12.19
N SER A 64 -13.54 5.45 11.55
CA SER A 64 -14.85 5.91 11.98
C SER A 64 -15.50 5.02 13.04
N GLU A 65 -16.46 5.58 13.79
CA GLU A 65 -17.28 4.80 14.71
C GLU A 65 -18.17 3.79 13.98
N GLU A 66 -18.64 4.13 12.77
CA GLU A 66 -19.43 3.26 11.91
C GLU A 66 -18.68 1.99 11.57
N PHE A 67 -17.39 2.12 11.19
CA PHE A 67 -16.54 0.96 10.96
C PHE A 67 -16.35 0.11 12.23
N ALA A 68 -16.10 0.75 13.37
CA ALA A 68 -15.94 0.01 14.63
C ALA A 68 -17.21 -0.76 15.01
N ARG A 69 -18.40 -0.17 14.84
CA ARG A 69 -19.68 -0.85 15.06
C ARG A 69 -19.88 -2.00 14.06
N TYR A 70 -19.63 -1.75 12.78
CA TYR A 70 -19.71 -2.78 11.73
C TYR A 70 -18.80 -3.96 12.05
N PHE A 71 -17.53 -3.70 12.38
CA PHE A 71 -16.54 -4.72 12.66
C PHE A 71 -16.91 -5.59 13.88
N LYS A 72 -17.44 -4.96 14.94
CA LYS A 72 -17.91 -5.66 16.15
C LYS A 72 -19.13 -6.58 15.89
N GLN A 73 -19.95 -6.28 14.89
CA GLN A 73 -21.11 -7.10 14.53
C GLN A 73 -20.74 -8.36 13.71
N GLN A 74 -19.55 -8.40 13.10
CA GLN A 74 -19.14 -9.58 12.33
C GLN A 74 -19.03 -10.82 13.24
N SER A 75 -19.25 -12.01 12.69
CA SER A 75 -19.24 -13.26 13.48
C SER A 75 -17.83 -13.60 14.00
N SER A 76 -16.98 -14.11 13.15
CA SER A 76 -15.59 -14.44 13.48
C SER A 76 -14.69 -13.97 12.34
N ILE A 77 -13.63 -13.28 12.67
CA ILE A 77 -12.63 -12.81 11.72
C ILE A 77 -11.30 -13.49 12.05
N ASP A 78 -10.72 -14.19 11.07
CA ASP A 78 -9.43 -14.84 11.29
C ASP A 78 -8.27 -13.85 11.18
N TYR A 79 -8.30 -12.97 10.16
CA TYR A 79 -7.21 -12.06 9.83
C TYR A 79 -7.73 -10.66 9.54
N LEU A 80 -7.06 -9.65 10.10
CA LEU A 80 -7.28 -8.23 9.77
C LEU A 80 -5.99 -7.67 9.15
N LEU A 81 -6.07 -7.26 7.88
CA LEU A 81 -4.95 -6.72 7.13
C LEU A 81 -5.18 -5.23 6.83
N ASN A 82 -4.28 -4.38 7.31
CA ASN A 82 -4.38 -2.93 7.15
C ASN A 82 -3.37 -2.41 6.11
N PHE A 83 -3.88 -1.93 4.99
CA PHE A 83 -3.15 -1.24 3.92
C PHE A 83 -3.50 0.24 3.83
N SER A 84 -4.38 0.74 4.72
CA SER A 84 -4.71 2.17 4.75
C SER A 84 -3.50 2.99 5.14
N ALA A 85 -3.17 4.00 4.36
CA ALA A 85 -2.05 4.88 4.63
C ALA A 85 -2.13 6.19 3.84
N LEU A 86 -1.68 7.29 4.45
CA LEU A 86 -1.21 8.45 3.71
C LEU A 86 0.29 8.30 3.46
N LYS A 87 0.68 8.23 2.17
CA LYS A 87 2.05 7.86 1.74
C LYS A 87 2.84 9.00 1.09
N HIS A 88 2.22 10.16 0.87
CA HIS A 88 2.88 11.27 0.20
C HIS A 88 3.61 12.17 1.19
N VAL A 89 4.89 12.46 0.94
CA VAL A 89 5.70 13.42 1.71
C VAL A 89 5.07 14.83 1.68
N ARG A 90 4.35 15.17 0.59
CA ARG A 90 3.63 16.45 0.49
C ARG A 90 2.61 16.66 1.63
N SER A 91 2.11 15.61 2.25
CA SER A 91 1.16 15.67 3.36
C SER A 91 1.73 16.37 4.62
N GLU A 92 3.03 16.58 4.71
CA GLU A 92 3.65 17.29 5.83
C GLU A 92 3.71 18.82 5.67
N ARG A 93 3.26 19.36 4.54
CA ARG A 93 3.36 20.80 4.22
C ARG A 93 2.36 21.69 4.96
N ASP A 94 1.24 21.14 5.38
CA ASP A 94 0.24 21.84 6.16
C ASP A 94 -0.20 21.02 7.38
N VAL A 95 -0.62 21.72 8.42
CA VAL A 95 -0.95 21.11 9.73
C VAL A 95 -2.14 20.17 9.67
N PHE A 96 -3.13 20.45 8.82
CA PHE A 96 -4.36 19.63 8.75
C PHE A 96 -4.10 18.32 8.03
N THR A 97 -3.35 18.35 6.91
CA THR A 97 -2.96 17.13 6.20
C THR A 97 -1.95 16.33 7.02
N LEU A 98 -1.04 16.98 7.76
CA LEU A 98 -0.13 16.31 8.68
C LEU A 98 -0.91 15.61 9.81
N LYS A 99 -1.91 16.29 10.40
CA LYS A 99 -2.79 15.66 11.40
C LYS A 99 -3.48 14.44 10.81
N ARG A 100 -4.06 14.54 9.62
CA ARG A 100 -4.70 13.40 8.93
C ARG A 100 -3.71 12.24 8.68
N LEU A 101 -2.46 12.55 8.34
CA LEU A 101 -1.40 11.55 8.19
C LEU A 101 -1.15 10.80 9.51
N ILE A 102 -1.07 11.50 10.62
CA ILE A 102 -0.92 10.91 11.97
C ILE A 102 -2.13 10.04 12.31
N ASP A 103 -3.33 10.57 12.11
CA ASP A 103 -4.58 9.85 12.38
C ASP A 103 -4.62 8.52 11.59
N VAL A 104 -4.37 8.57 10.29
CA VAL A 104 -4.45 7.37 9.43
C VAL A 104 -3.31 6.40 9.69
N ASN A 105 -2.07 6.88 9.73
CA ASN A 105 -0.91 5.99 9.79
C ASN A 105 -0.65 5.42 11.19
N ILE A 106 -1.03 6.15 12.25
CA ILE A 106 -0.74 5.74 13.63
C ILE A 106 -2.03 5.38 14.36
N ILE A 107 -2.92 6.36 14.58
CA ILE A 107 -4.08 6.19 15.46
C ILE A 107 -5.01 5.09 14.93
N ASN A 108 -5.39 5.15 13.66
CA ASN A 108 -6.25 4.14 13.06
C ASN A 108 -5.60 2.76 13.07
N SER A 109 -4.28 2.67 12.84
CA SER A 109 -3.57 1.38 12.88
C SER A 109 -3.62 0.75 14.27
N VAL A 110 -3.48 1.54 15.34
CA VAL A 110 -3.60 1.08 16.74
C VAL A 110 -5.05 0.71 17.07
N ASN A 111 -6.02 1.51 16.64
CA ASN A 111 -7.44 1.23 16.86
C ASN A 111 -7.86 -0.08 16.16
N LEU A 112 -7.39 -0.31 14.93
CA LEU A 112 -7.64 -1.56 14.20
C LEU A 112 -7.02 -2.78 14.92
N LEU A 113 -5.82 -2.62 15.49
CA LEU A 113 -5.20 -3.67 16.30
C LEU A 113 -6.05 -4.00 17.54
N ASN A 114 -6.56 -2.98 18.23
CA ASN A 114 -7.43 -3.17 19.40
C ASN A 114 -8.74 -3.87 19.02
N LEU A 115 -9.34 -3.50 17.88
CA LEU A 115 -10.53 -4.19 17.35
C LEU A 115 -10.23 -5.65 16.99
N ALA A 116 -9.05 -5.94 16.42
CA ALA A 116 -8.62 -7.30 16.12
C ALA A 116 -8.46 -8.13 17.40
N GLU A 117 -7.89 -7.55 18.46
CA GLU A 117 -7.77 -8.20 19.76
C GLU A 117 -9.14 -8.47 20.41
N GLU A 118 -10.02 -7.46 20.44
CA GLU A 118 -11.39 -7.60 20.97
C GLU A 118 -12.16 -8.69 20.25
N LYS A 119 -11.96 -8.81 18.92
CA LYS A 119 -12.64 -9.80 18.06
C LYS A 119 -12.03 -11.19 18.14
N GLY A 120 -10.85 -11.33 18.73
CA GLY A 120 -10.13 -12.59 18.81
C GLY A 120 -9.55 -13.03 17.46
N CYS A 121 -9.13 -12.08 16.61
CA CYS A 121 -8.43 -12.40 15.37
C CYS A 121 -7.16 -13.21 15.65
N LYS A 122 -6.82 -14.11 14.75
CA LYS A 122 -5.57 -14.89 14.83
C LYS A 122 -4.35 -14.01 14.59
N LYS A 123 -4.50 -13.04 13.67
CA LYS A 123 -3.42 -12.14 13.28
C LYS A 123 -3.92 -10.79 12.80
N TYR A 124 -3.17 -9.76 13.18
CA TYR A 124 -3.22 -8.43 12.61
C TYR A 124 -1.97 -8.15 11.79
N PHE A 125 -2.14 -7.70 10.56
CA PHE A 125 -1.06 -7.24 9.70
C PHE A 125 -1.25 -5.76 9.38
N CYS A 126 -0.18 -4.97 9.43
CA CYS A 126 -0.20 -3.58 9.00
C CYS A 126 0.99 -3.29 8.08
N VAL A 127 0.72 -2.74 6.89
CA VAL A 127 1.77 -2.45 5.92
C VAL A 127 2.70 -1.32 6.39
N SER A 128 4.01 -1.50 6.21
CA SER A 128 5.03 -0.48 6.46
C SER A 128 5.86 -0.17 5.20
N THR A 129 7.02 0.43 5.37
CA THR A 129 7.88 0.92 4.29
C THR A 129 9.35 0.87 4.72
N ASP A 130 10.26 0.80 3.74
CA ASP A 130 11.70 0.97 3.92
C ASP A 130 12.05 2.31 4.61
N LYS A 131 11.25 3.36 4.38
CA LYS A 131 11.44 4.70 4.95
C LYS A 131 11.22 4.77 6.47
N ALA A 132 10.64 3.74 7.07
CA ALA A 132 10.54 3.60 8.52
C ALA A 132 11.87 3.23 9.18
N THR A 133 12.86 2.71 8.44
CA THR A 133 14.16 2.29 9.00
C THR A 133 15.00 3.49 9.45
N ASN A 134 15.07 4.54 8.63
CA ASN A 134 15.76 5.78 8.95
C ASN A 134 14.93 6.96 8.40
N PRO A 135 13.92 7.41 9.14
CA PRO A 135 12.95 8.37 8.64
C PRO A 135 13.57 9.77 8.50
N VAL A 136 13.48 10.32 7.30
CA VAL A 136 13.85 11.70 6.95
C VAL A 136 12.63 12.57 6.62
N SER A 137 11.43 12.02 6.78
CA SER A 137 10.14 12.70 6.54
C SER A 137 9.12 12.29 7.61
N MET A 138 8.09 13.11 7.81
CA MET A 138 7.00 12.79 8.74
C MET A 138 6.24 11.54 8.31
N MET A 139 6.14 11.26 7.02
CA MET A 139 5.55 10.01 6.52
C MET A 139 6.35 8.80 6.98
N GLY A 140 7.68 8.81 6.82
CA GLY A 140 8.55 7.73 7.32
C GLY A 140 8.51 7.61 8.85
N ALA A 141 8.56 8.75 9.56
CA ALA A 141 8.46 8.79 11.02
C ALA A 141 7.11 8.24 11.53
N SER A 142 6.01 8.57 10.88
CA SER A 142 4.68 8.04 11.24
C SER A 142 4.61 6.52 11.11
N LYS A 143 5.25 5.94 10.10
CA LYS A 143 5.32 4.48 9.93
C LYS A 143 6.21 3.82 10.97
N LEU A 144 7.36 4.43 11.31
CA LEU A 144 8.20 3.95 12.40
C LEU A 144 7.45 3.97 13.74
N LEU A 145 6.74 5.07 14.04
CA LEU A 145 5.93 5.16 15.27
C LEU A 145 4.80 4.12 15.27
N MET A 146 4.10 3.96 14.16
CA MET A 146 3.08 2.90 14.01
C MET A 146 3.66 1.52 14.33
N GLU A 147 4.81 1.15 13.75
CA GLU A 147 5.48 -0.12 14.05
C GLU A 147 5.80 -0.27 15.55
N LYS A 148 6.38 0.77 16.15
CA LYS A 148 6.69 0.74 17.58
C LYS A 148 5.44 0.55 18.43
N PHE A 149 4.34 1.24 18.11
CA PHE A 149 3.10 1.09 18.86
C PHE A 149 2.49 -0.31 18.70
N ILE A 150 2.33 -0.81 17.47
CA ILE A 150 1.67 -2.11 17.27
C ILE A 150 2.52 -3.29 17.77
N LEU A 151 3.86 -3.21 17.66
CA LEU A 151 4.75 -4.29 18.07
C LEU A 151 5.06 -4.28 19.58
N SER A 152 4.84 -3.16 20.30
CA SER A 152 5.06 -3.07 21.74
C SER A 152 3.91 -3.65 22.57
N GLN A 153 2.72 -3.82 22.00
CA GLN A 153 1.53 -4.29 22.70
C GLN A 153 1.68 -5.75 23.17
N GLN A 154 1.16 -6.03 24.37
CA GLN A 154 1.07 -7.39 24.92
C GLN A 154 -0.36 -7.91 24.71
N LEU A 155 -0.62 -8.50 23.53
CA LEU A 155 -1.93 -8.94 23.09
C LEU A 155 -1.90 -10.43 22.73
N ARG A 156 -3.09 -11.04 22.63
CA ARG A 156 -3.24 -12.43 22.16
C ARG A 156 -3.17 -12.51 20.65
N VAL A 157 -3.69 -11.49 19.95
CA VAL A 157 -3.59 -11.38 18.50
C VAL A 157 -2.12 -11.23 18.09
N LYS A 158 -1.65 -12.10 17.20
CA LYS A 158 -0.29 -11.98 16.66
C LYS A 158 -0.21 -10.79 15.72
N VAL A 159 0.90 -10.07 15.75
CA VAL A 159 1.13 -8.88 14.95
C VAL A 159 2.33 -9.09 14.02
N SER A 160 2.20 -8.69 12.76
CA SER A 160 3.33 -8.61 11.85
C SER A 160 3.22 -7.42 10.90
N THR A 161 4.34 -7.04 10.32
CA THR A 161 4.41 -5.96 9.33
C THR A 161 5.42 -6.31 8.24
N ALA A 162 5.32 -5.65 7.09
CA ALA A 162 6.28 -5.79 6.01
C ALA A 162 6.81 -4.43 5.59
N ARG A 163 8.13 -4.35 5.33
CA ARG A 163 8.81 -3.19 4.76
C ARG A 163 9.28 -3.54 3.36
N PHE A 164 9.04 -2.67 2.41
CA PHE A 164 9.55 -2.79 1.05
C PHE A 164 9.78 -1.41 0.44
N ALA A 165 10.52 -1.41 -0.67
CA ALA A 165 10.88 -0.22 -1.42
C ALA A 165 9.67 0.39 -2.17
N ASN A 166 9.93 1.27 -3.13
CA ASN A 166 8.85 1.90 -3.89
C ASN A 166 8.13 0.87 -4.73
N VAL A 167 6.80 0.87 -4.68
CA VAL A 167 5.97 0.02 -5.56
C VAL A 167 5.83 0.72 -6.91
N ALA A 168 6.31 0.06 -7.96
CA ALA A 168 6.26 0.58 -9.32
C ALA A 168 4.82 0.79 -9.77
N PHE A 169 4.56 1.92 -10.44
CA PHE A 169 3.25 2.29 -10.99
C PHE A 169 2.08 2.27 -9.98
N SER A 170 2.39 2.29 -8.68
CA SER A 170 1.33 2.41 -7.67
C SER A 170 0.64 3.77 -7.77
N ASP A 171 -0.65 3.84 -7.38
CA ASP A 171 -1.46 5.04 -7.44
C ASP A 171 -0.76 6.25 -6.83
N GLY A 172 -0.71 7.36 -7.58
CA GLY A 172 -0.04 8.59 -7.17
C GLY A 172 1.49 8.51 -7.10
N SER A 173 2.12 7.42 -7.55
CA SER A 173 3.59 7.35 -7.68
C SER A 173 4.10 8.22 -8.82
N LEU A 174 5.42 8.50 -8.83
CA LEU A 174 6.05 9.24 -9.92
C LEU A 174 5.85 8.52 -11.26
N LEU A 175 6.03 7.22 -11.29
CA LEU A 175 5.88 6.41 -12.51
C LEU A 175 4.43 6.40 -13.02
N PHE A 176 3.46 6.33 -12.12
CA PHE A 176 2.05 6.50 -12.47
C PHE A 176 1.78 7.88 -13.09
N GLY A 177 2.46 8.92 -12.58
CA GLY A 177 2.39 10.28 -13.12
C GLY A 177 2.93 10.43 -14.54
N PHE A 178 3.80 9.51 -15.02
CA PHE A 178 4.32 9.56 -16.39
C PHE A 178 3.21 9.37 -17.42
N GLU A 179 2.32 8.40 -17.23
CA GLU A 179 1.17 8.16 -18.12
C GLU A 179 0.27 9.41 -18.22
N HIS A 180 -0.05 10.01 -17.07
CA HIS A 180 -0.86 11.22 -17.03
C HIS A 180 -0.24 12.40 -17.77
N ARG A 181 1.09 12.59 -17.65
CA ARG A 181 1.79 13.67 -18.33
C ARG A 181 1.88 13.43 -19.83
N LEU A 182 2.20 12.20 -20.25
CA LEU A 182 2.20 11.82 -21.66
C LEU A 182 0.86 12.07 -22.33
N ASN A 183 -0.24 11.63 -21.71
CA ASN A 183 -1.59 11.83 -22.24
C ASN A 183 -1.97 13.31 -22.36
N LYS A 184 -1.35 14.18 -21.56
CA LYS A 184 -1.53 15.64 -21.59
C LYS A 184 -0.47 16.36 -22.44
N LYS A 185 0.44 15.64 -23.11
CA LYS A 185 1.58 16.19 -23.86
C LYS A 185 2.44 17.12 -22.99
N GLN A 186 2.69 16.73 -21.75
CA GLN A 186 3.49 17.47 -20.79
C GLN A 186 4.87 16.82 -20.62
N PRO A 187 5.95 17.60 -20.42
CA PRO A 187 7.25 17.05 -20.14
C PRO A 187 7.30 16.29 -18.81
N LEU A 188 8.17 15.30 -18.72
CA LEU A 188 8.43 14.54 -17.50
C LEU A 188 9.48 15.27 -16.65
N ALA A 189 9.08 15.84 -15.52
CA ALA A 189 10.01 16.43 -14.56
C ALA A 189 10.62 15.33 -13.69
N ILE A 190 11.93 15.08 -13.83
CA ILE A 190 12.61 13.95 -13.20
C ILE A 190 13.90 14.44 -12.52
N PRO A 191 14.06 14.14 -11.21
CA PRO A 191 15.34 14.37 -10.53
C PRO A 191 16.43 13.50 -11.14
N THR A 192 17.57 14.10 -11.48
CA THR A 192 18.67 13.42 -12.16
C THR A 192 19.60 12.64 -11.23
N ASP A 193 19.63 13.01 -9.96
CA ASP A 193 20.50 12.46 -8.90
C ASP A 193 19.85 11.36 -8.07
N ILE A 194 18.59 10.99 -8.37
CA ILE A 194 17.84 10.03 -7.56
C ILE A 194 17.86 8.64 -8.19
N ARG A 195 18.31 7.69 -7.39
CA ARG A 195 18.19 6.25 -7.64
C ARG A 195 17.25 5.62 -6.62
N ARG A 196 16.50 4.59 -7.00
CA ARG A 196 15.52 3.91 -6.15
C ARG A 196 15.48 2.42 -6.44
N PHE A 197 15.20 1.66 -5.39
CA PHE A 197 14.72 0.28 -5.53
C PHE A 197 13.22 0.28 -5.79
N PHE A 198 12.79 -0.64 -6.64
CA PHE A 198 11.39 -0.85 -6.94
C PHE A 198 11.01 -2.32 -6.76
N VAL A 199 9.77 -2.53 -6.36
CA VAL A 199 9.09 -3.82 -6.37
C VAL A 199 7.82 -3.68 -7.20
N THR A 200 7.35 -4.78 -7.77
CA THR A 200 6.04 -4.77 -8.46
C THR A 200 4.90 -4.80 -7.42
N PRO A 201 3.67 -4.44 -7.80
CA PRO A 201 2.50 -4.62 -6.95
C PRO A 201 2.32 -6.07 -6.47
N GLU A 202 2.60 -7.03 -7.34
CA GLU A 202 2.52 -8.47 -7.08
C GLU A 202 3.55 -8.89 -6.03
N GLU A 203 4.81 -8.50 -6.18
CA GLU A 203 5.87 -8.78 -5.19
C GLU A 203 5.57 -8.16 -3.83
N ALA A 204 5.09 -6.90 -3.81
CA ALA A 204 4.66 -6.24 -2.59
C ALA A 204 3.49 -6.99 -1.91
N GLY A 205 2.49 -7.39 -2.71
CA GLY A 205 1.36 -8.19 -2.24
C GLY A 205 1.80 -9.55 -1.68
N GLN A 206 2.67 -10.26 -2.39
CA GLN A 206 3.23 -11.54 -1.95
C GLN A 206 3.97 -11.40 -0.60
N LEU A 207 4.81 -10.39 -0.45
CA LEU A 207 5.52 -10.13 0.81
C LEU A 207 4.56 -9.85 1.97
N CYS A 208 3.49 -9.09 1.71
CA CYS A 208 2.47 -8.82 2.72
C CYS A 208 1.71 -10.09 3.14
N VAL A 209 1.32 -10.92 2.18
CA VAL A 209 0.65 -12.20 2.45
C VAL A 209 1.58 -13.14 3.20
N LEU A 210 2.85 -13.27 2.78
CA LEU A 210 3.85 -14.05 3.50
C LEU A 210 4.03 -13.55 4.93
N SER A 211 4.13 -12.23 5.13
CA SER A 211 4.23 -11.65 6.47
C SER A 211 2.99 -11.96 7.32
N CYS A 212 1.80 -11.93 6.73
CA CYS A 212 0.58 -12.27 7.44
C CYS A 212 0.54 -13.76 7.82
N LEU A 213 0.91 -14.67 6.92
CA LEU A 213 0.71 -16.12 7.11
C LEU A 213 1.86 -16.80 7.83
N ILE A 214 3.12 -16.41 7.56
CA ILE A 214 4.32 -17.16 7.97
C ILE A 214 5.08 -16.44 9.10
N ALA A 215 5.12 -15.09 9.11
CA ALA A 215 5.87 -14.38 10.15
C ALA A 215 5.35 -14.73 11.55
N GLY A 216 6.27 -14.82 12.50
CA GLY A 216 5.97 -14.94 13.91
C GLY A 216 5.26 -13.71 14.47
N ASP A 217 5.06 -13.71 15.79
CA ASP A 217 4.53 -12.54 16.48
C ASP A 217 5.60 -11.45 16.58
N LYS A 218 5.20 -10.20 16.31
CA LYS A 218 6.06 -9.00 16.39
C LYS A 218 7.23 -8.99 15.40
N GLU A 219 7.09 -9.69 14.28
CA GLU A 219 8.11 -9.74 13.25
C GLU A 219 7.84 -8.74 12.12
N ILE A 220 8.93 -8.21 11.57
CA ILE A 220 8.97 -7.33 10.41
C ILE A 220 9.62 -8.09 9.27
N LEU A 221 8.89 -8.39 8.20
CA LEU A 221 9.45 -8.98 6.99
C LEU A 221 9.92 -7.89 6.02
N PHE A 222 11.06 -8.16 5.37
CA PHE A 222 11.57 -7.30 4.29
C PHE A 222 12.33 -8.14 3.28
N PRO A 223 12.37 -7.73 1.99
CA PRO A 223 13.13 -8.44 0.97
C PRO A 223 14.62 -8.43 1.30
N LYS A 224 15.29 -9.56 1.12
CA LYS A 224 16.75 -9.59 1.17
C LYS A 224 17.31 -8.92 -0.07
N ILE A 225 18.05 -7.83 0.12
CA ILE A 225 18.79 -7.17 -0.97
C ILE A 225 20.00 -8.04 -1.29
N ASN A 226 20.05 -8.59 -2.49
CA ASN A 226 21.18 -9.31 -3.05
C ASN A 226 21.78 -8.53 -4.23
N ASN A 227 22.84 -9.06 -4.86
CA ASN A 227 23.50 -8.40 -5.99
C ASN A 227 22.61 -8.25 -7.25
N GLU A 228 21.49 -8.96 -7.33
CA GLU A 228 20.52 -8.88 -8.41
C GLU A 228 19.53 -7.73 -8.21
N PHE A 229 19.30 -7.33 -6.95
CA PHE A 229 18.39 -6.26 -6.58
C PHE A 229 19.14 -4.91 -6.68
N LYS A 230 19.08 -4.29 -7.87
CA LYS A 230 19.78 -3.03 -8.17
C LYS A 230 18.86 -1.83 -8.05
N ASP A 231 19.39 -0.75 -7.50
CA ASP A 231 18.74 0.54 -7.60
C ASP A 231 18.80 1.05 -9.06
N ILE A 232 17.77 1.72 -9.50
CA ILE A 232 17.64 2.23 -10.86
C ILE A 232 17.51 3.75 -10.80
N SER A 233 18.20 4.44 -11.71
CA SER A 233 18.06 5.89 -11.90
C SER A 233 16.63 6.21 -12.42
N LEU A 234 16.01 7.25 -11.86
CA LEU A 234 14.70 7.70 -12.34
C LEU A 234 14.75 8.17 -13.80
N VAL A 235 15.86 8.76 -14.23
CA VAL A 235 16.10 9.16 -15.62
C VAL A 235 16.16 7.94 -16.54
N GLU A 236 16.83 6.87 -16.12
CA GLU A 236 16.88 5.61 -16.89
C GLU A 236 15.49 4.99 -17.05
N ILE A 237 14.70 4.96 -15.97
CA ILE A 237 13.31 4.45 -16.03
C ILE A 237 12.47 5.28 -16.99
N ALA A 238 12.54 6.63 -16.89
CA ALA A 238 11.77 7.50 -17.74
C ALA A 238 12.15 7.36 -19.21
N SER A 239 13.46 7.27 -19.51
CA SER A 239 13.94 7.07 -20.88
C SER A 239 13.45 5.73 -21.46
N LYS A 240 13.51 4.64 -20.68
CA LYS A 240 12.96 3.35 -21.09
C LYS A 240 11.45 3.41 -21.30
N TYR A 241 10.74 4.08 -20.38
CA TYR A 241 9.29 4.24 -20.47
C TYR A 241 8.87 5.01 -21.73
N LEU A 242 9.54 6.14 -22.03
CA LEU A 242 9.29 6.91 -23.25
C LEU A 242 9.52 6.09 -24.52
N ARG A 243 10.63 5.34 -24.61
CA ARG A 243 10.91 4.45 -25.75
C ARG A 243 9.85 3.37 -25.92
N LEU A 244 9.39 2.75 -24.84
CA LEU A 244 8.31 1.77 -24.87
C LEU A 244 6.98 2.36 -25.38
N LYS A 245 6.77 3.66 -25.17
CA LYS A 245 5.61 4.40 -25.71
C LYS A 245 5.82 4.97 -27.12
N GLY A 246 6.95 4.68 -27.75
CA GLY A 246 7.27 5.13 -29.11
C GLY A 246 7.87 6.53 -29.22
N PHE A 247 8.40 7.08 -28.13
CA PHE A 247 9.04 8.39 -28.10
C PHE A 247 10.56 8.27 -27.97
N GLU A 248 11.29 9.16 -28.65
CA GLU A 248 12.71 9.34 -28.40
C GLU A 248 12.92 10.33 -27.24
N PRO A 249 13.61 9.92 -26.15
CA PRO A 249 13.85 10.79 -25.00
C PRO A 249 14.80 11.92 -25.37
N ALA A 250 14.40 13.15 -25.05
CA ALA A 250 15.27 14.33 -25.07
C ALA A 250 15.35 14.92 -23.66
N SER A 251 16.53 15.42 -23.28
CA SER A 251 16.76 16.06 -21.98
C SER A 251 16.86 17.56 -22.13
N PHE A 252 16.25 18.29 -21.22
CA PHE A 252 16.25 19.74 -21.18
C PHE A 252 16.63 20.24 -19.79
N ASP A 253 17.31 21.38 -19.71
CA ASP A 253 17.80 21.94 -18.46
C ASP A 253 16.67 22.50 -17.57
N SER A 254 15.51 22.81 -18.16
CA SER A 254 14.34 23.28 -17.44
C SER A 254 13.02 22.84 -18.07
N GLU A 255 11.96 22.82 -17.27
CA GLU A 255 10.61 22.51 -17.72
C GLU A 255 10.09 23.50 -18.77
N ASN A 256 10.47 24.78 -18.67
CA ASN A 256 10.04 25.81 -19.61
C ASN A 256 10.63 25.57 -21.00
N VAL A 257 11.93 25.25 -21.10
CA VAL A 257 12.57 24.90 -22.36
C VAL A 257 11.96 23.65 -22.98
N ALA A 258 11.64 22.66 -22.15
CA ALA A 258 10.98 21.44 -22.62
C ALA A 258 9.55 21.64 -23.15
N LYS A 259 8.86 22.70 -22.73
CA LYS A 259 7.49 23.02 -23.20
C LYS A 259 7.48 23.78 -24.53
N GLU A 260 8.56 24.45 -24.85
CA GLU A 260 8.72 25.26 -26.07
C GLU A 260 9.27 24.47 -27.25
N SER A 261 9.78 23.26 -27.01
CA SER A 261 10.33 22.34 -28.01
C SER A 261 9.30 21.30 -28.47
#